data_c201aa82506d04d13c67771b7e666457
#
_entry.id   c201aa82506d04d13c67771b7e666457
#
_cell.length_a   1.000
_cell.length_b   1.000
_cell.length_c   1.000
_cell.angle_alpha   90.00
_cell.angle_beta   90.00
_cell.angle_gamma   90.00
#
_symmetry.space_group_name_H-M   'P 1'
#
loop_
_entity.id
_entity.type
_entity.pdbx_description
1 polymer ?
#
loop_
_entity_poly.entity_id
_entity_poly.type
_entity_poly.pdbx_seq_one_letter_code
_entity_poly.pdbx_strand_id
1 'polypeptide(L)'
;LVVIAIIGILSSVVLASLNTARTKGADAAIKSNLAGARAQAELFYDSNSNSYDGGTATSDVCSATGLAGTVKSIHSAVLAAAAASGIASVSIDLTTGGAAGVANCNSTAAGWAAQVPLKTTGAGYYCVDSLGASITSTTNLISNNTDVTCS
;
A
#
# COMPACT_ATOMS: atom_id res chain seq x y z
N LEU A 1 16.76 33.64 32.00
CA LEU A 1 17.57 32.46 31.77
C LEU A 1 16.80 31.17 32.05
N VAL A 2 16.18 30.99 33.26
CA VAL A 2 15.47 29.75 33.62
C VAL A 2 14.25 29.47 32.72
N VAL A 3 13.45 30.49 32.41
CA VAL A 3 12.25 30.34 31.55
C VAL A 3 12.62 29.88 30.14
N ILE A 4 13.67 30.42 29.56
CA ILE A 4 14.14 30.07 28.22
C ILE A 4 14.63 28.61 28.21
N ALA A 5 15.31 28.16 29.25
CA ALA A 5 15.76 26.79 29.39
C ALA A 5 14.59 25.80 29.49
N ILE A 6 13.56 26.12 30.25
CA ILE A 6 12.35 25.29 30.42
C ILE A 6 11.60 25.19 29.08
N ILE A 7 11.40 26.31 28.37
CA ILE A 7 10.75 26.31 27.04
C ILE A 7 11.54 25.46 26.05
N GLY A 8 12.86 25.55 26.04
CA GLY A 8 13.72 24.76 25.16
C GLY A 8 13.58 23.25 25.41
N ILE A 9 13.58 22.80 26.64
CA ILE A 9 13.41 21.39 27.00
C ILE A 9 12.00 20.90 26.62
N LEU A 10 10.96 21.65 26.96
CA LEU A 10 9.58 21.29 26.62
C LEU A 10 9.37 21.21 25.11
N SER A 11 9.87 22.18 24.37
CA SER A 11 9.76 22.19 22.90
C SER A 11 10.45 20.98 22.27
N SER A 12 11.62 20.58 22.74
CA SER A 12 12.33 19.42 22.18
C SER A 12 11.58 18.11 22.40
N VAL A 13 10.98 17.91 23.58
CA VAL A 13 10.18 16.72 23.89
C VAL A 13 8.90 16.68 23.06
N VAL A 14 8.21 17.82 22.92
CA VAL A 14 6.97 17.90 22.12
C VAL A 14 7.25 17.63 20.65
N LEU A 15 8.32 18.18 20.06
CA LEU A 15 8.68 17.95 18.66
C LEU A 15 9.00 16.48 18.39
N ALA A 16 9.74 15.80 19.27
CA ALA A 16 10.05 14.39 19.15
C ALA A 16 8.77 13.52 19.23
N SER A 17 7.89 13.81 20.18
CA SER A 17 6.62 13.12 20.35
C SER A 17 5.69 13.30 19.13
N LEU A 18 5.61 14.51 18.59
CA LEU A 18 4.79 14.83 17.43
C LEU A 18 5.26 14.10 16.17
N ASN A 19 6.57 14.00 15.96
CA ASN A 19 7.12 13.27 14.82
C ASN A 19 6.77 11.77 14.89
N THR A 20 6.90 11.16 16.08
CA THR A 20 6.49 9.77 16.32
C THR A 20 4.99 9.57 16.08
N ALA A 21 4.15 10.49 16.56
CA ALA A 21 2.70 10.41 16.37
C ALA A 21 2.31 10.51 14.88
N ARG A 22 2.95 11.40 14.12
CA ARG A 22 2.74 11.55 12.68
C ARG A 22 3.12 10.27 11.92
N THR A 23 4.25 9.68 12.26
CA THR A 23 4.72 8.44 11.61
C THR A 23 3.74 7.28 11.86
N LYS A 24 3.29 7.10 13.11
CA LYS A 24 2.28 6.09 13.46
C LYS A 24 0.93 6.36 12.79
N GLY A 25 0.53 7.62 12.68
CA GLY A 25 -0.68 8.02 11.95
C GLY A 25 -0.59 7.68 10.46
N ALA A 26 0.56 7.88 9.83
CA ALA A 26 0.81 7.49 8.46
C ALA A 26 0.72 5.96 8.28
N ASP A 27 1.31 5.17 9.18
CA ASP A 27 1.22 3.71 9.15
C ASP A 27 -0.23 3.21 9.31
N ALA A 28 -1.01 3.86 10.15
CA ALA A 28 -2.44 3.56 10.29
C ALA A 28 -3.23 3.89 9.00
N ALA A 29 -2.91 5.01 8.34
CA ALA A 29 -3.52 5.39 7.07
C ALA A 29 -3.16 4.39 5.95
N ILE A 30 -1.91 3.91 5.88
CA ILE A 30 -1.49 2.86 4.94
C ILE A 30 -2.34 1.61 5.12
N LYS A 31 -2.45 1.12 6.36
CA LYS A 31 -3.23 -0.07 6.68
C LYS A 31 -4.71 0.08 6.36
N SER A 32 -5.29 1.23 6.66
CA SER A 32 -6.70 1.52 6.37
C SER A 32 -6.98 1.57 4.86
N ASN A 33 -6.13 2.23 4.08
CA ASN A 33 -6.29 2.31 2.63
C ASN A 33 -6.19 0.92 1.98
N LEU A 34 -5.21 0.10 2.37
CA LEU A 34 -5.06 -1.24 1.84
C LEU A 34 -6.17 -2.20 2.30
N ALA A 35 -6.69 -2.04 3.53
CA ALA A 35 -7.85 -2.80 3.97
C ALA A 35 -9.10 -2.49 3.12
N GLY A 36 -9.31 -1.23 2.75
CA GLY A 36 -10.39 -0.80 1.86
C GLY A 36 -10.25 -1.33 0.42
N ALA A 37 -9.02 -1.59 -0.03
CA ALA A 37 -8.76 -2.12 -1.36
C ALA A 37 -9.43 -3.48 -1.61
N ARG A 38 -9.59 -4.33 -0.57
CA ARG A 38 -10.24 -5.64 -0.70
C ARG A 38 -11.67 -5.55 -1.21
N ALA A 39 -12.49 -4.74 -0.57
CA ALA A 39 -13.88 -4.60 -0.99
C ALA A 39 -13.97 -4.13 -2.45
N GLN A 40 -13.08 -3.22 -2.85
CA GLN A 40 -13.01 -2.73 -4.23
C GLN A 40 -12.53 -3.82 -5.20
N ALA A 41 -11.58 -4.67 -4.79
CA ALA A 41 -11.10 -5.78 -5.60
C ALA A 41 -12.18 -6.83 -5.86
N GLU A 42 -13.01 -7.13 -4.85
CA GLU A 42 -14.15 -8.05 -5.01
C GLU A 42 -15.21 -7.50 -5.97
N LEU A 43 -15.49 -6.20 -5.91
CA LEU A 43 -16.38 -5.54 -6.87
C LEU A 43 -15.82 -5.61 -8.30
N PHE A 44 -14.51 -5.46 -8.45
CA PHE A 44 -13.84 -5.62 -9.72
C PHE A 44 -13.97 -7.06 -10.24
N TYR A 45 -13.70 -8.05 -9.40
CA TYR A 45 -13.79 -9.47 -9.73
C TYR A 45 -15.18 -9.87 -10.20
N ASP A 46 -16.22 -9.49 -9.47
CA ASP A 46 -17.62 -9.77 -9.82
C ASP A 46 -18.02 -9.13 -11.16
N SER A 47 -17.54 -7.93 -11.42
CA SER A 47 -17.84 -7.18 -12.65
C SER A 47 -17.00 -7.63 -13.87
N ASN A 48 -15.91 -8.38 -13.63
CA ASN A 48 -14.96 -8.82 -14.66
C ASN A 48 -15.01 -10.35 -14.92
N SER A 49 -16.20 -10.93 -14.92
CA SER A 49 -16.37 -12.36 -15.21
C SER A 49 -15.58 -13.28 -14.27
N ASN A 50 -15.52 -12.93 -12.98
CA ASN A 50 -14.79 -13.65 -11.94
C ASN A 50 -13.27 -13.71 -12.20
N SER A 51 -12.67 -12.58 -12.58
CA SER A 51 -11.24 -12.46 -12.79
C SER A 51 -10.72 -11.13 -12.26
N TYR A 52 -9.55 -11.13 -11.59
CA TYR A 52 -8.84 -9.90 -11.23
C TYR A 52 -7.97 -9.36 -12.37
N ASP A 53 -7.77 -10.16 -13.42
CA ASP A 53 -7.05 -9.77 -14.63
C ASP A 53 -8.07 -9.42 -15.73
N GLY A 54 -8.04 -8.19 -16.22
CA GLY A 54 -8.90 -7.72 -17.30
C GLY A 54 -8.47 -8.15 -18.71
N GLY A 55 -7.53 -9.08 -18.80
CA GLY A 55 -7.01 -9.60 -20.07
C GLY A 55 -5.99 -8.68 -20.77
N THR A 56 -5.72 -7.51 -20.22
CA THR A 56 -4.65 -6.61 -20.67
C THR A 56 -4.02 -5.92 -19.46
N ALA A 57 -2.71 -5.66 -19.49
CA ALA A 57 -1.97 -4.98 -18.42
C ALA A 57 -2.52 -3.57 -18.08
N THR A 58 -3.43 -3.04 -18.88
CA THR A 58 -4.06 -1.73 -18.66
C THR A 58 -5.47 -1.81 -18.07
N SER A 59 -6.02 -3.01 -17.84
CA SER A 59 -7.39 -3.20 -17.37
C SER A 59 -7.53 -4.15 -16.18
N ASP A 60 -6.44 -4.54 -15.52
CA ASP A 60 -6.46 -5.39 -14.32
C ASP A 60 -6.85 -4.63 -13.04
N VAL A 61 -7.03 -5.38 -11.94
CA VAL A 61 -7.42 -4.83 -10.64
C VAL A 61 -6.39 -3.86 -10.06
N CYS A 62 -5.12 -3.95 -10.45
CA CYS A 62 -4.03 -3.06 -10.04
C CYS A 62 -3.87 -1.84 -10.97
N SER A 63 -4.44 -1.85 -12.18
CA SER A 63 -4.23 -0.81 -13.18
C SER A 63 -4.86 0.53 -12.81
N ALA A 64 -4.28 1.63 -13.27
CA ALA A 64 -4.80 2.97 -13.02
C ALA A 64 -6.18 3.22 -13.65
N THR A 65 -6.50 2.53 -14.73
CA THR A 65 -7.73 2.72 -15.51
C THR A 65 -8.88 1.82 -15.05
N GLY A 66 -8.60 0.71 -14.36
CA GLY A 66 -9.60 -0.28 -14.01
C GLY A 66 -10.27 -0.89 -15.27
N LEU A 67 -11.47 -1.45 -15.11
CA LEU A 67 -12.30 -1.84 -16.24
C LEU A 67 -12.88 -0.58 -16.90
N ALA A 68 -12.67 -0.46 -18.20
CA ALA A 68 -13.02 0.72 -18.99
C ALA A 68 -14.39 1.31 -18.64
N GLY A 69 -14.40 2.36 -17.86
CA GLY A 69 -15.54 3.25 -17.60
C GLY A 69 -16.53 2.84 -16.53
N THR A 70 -16.45 1.65 -15.89
CA THR A 70 -17.50 1.16 -14.98
C THR A 70 -17.04 0.75 -13.61
N VAL A 71 -15.91 0.09 -13.45
CA VAL A 71 -15.42 -0.36 -12.14
C VAL A 71 -13.99 0.13 -11.89
N LYS A 72 -13.82 0.78 -10.75
CA LYS A 72 -12.51 1.26 -10.32
C LYS A 72 -11.66 0.11 -9.82
N SER A 73 -10.38 0.13 -10.20
CA SER A 73 -9.35 -0.73 -9.65
C SER A 73 -8.98 -0.36 -8.21
N ILE A 74 -8.16 -1.18 -7.57
CA ILE A 74 -7.58 -0.86 -6.26
C ILE A 74 -6.40 0.12 -6.34
N HIS A 75 -5.97 0.49 -7.54
CA HIS A 75 -4.82 1.38 -7.77
C HIS A 75 -4.88 2.66 -6.92
N SER A 76 -6.04 3.31 -6.88
CA SER A 76 -6.22 4.55 -6.11
C SER A 76 -6.01 4.35 -4.60
N ALA A 77 -6.43 3.21 -4.05
CA ALA A 77 -6.22 2.87 -2.65
C ALA A 77 -4.74 2.56 -2.35
N VAL A 78 -4.08 1.84 -3.25
CA VAL A 78 -2.63 1.56 -3.13
C VAL A 78 -1.82 2.84 -3.29
N LEU A 79 -2.20 3.72 -4.22
CA LEU A 79 -1.56 5.03 -4.41
C LEU A 79 -1.74 5.93 -3.18
N ALA A 80 -2.93 5.96 -2.57
CA ALA A 80 -3.17 6.72 -1.34
C ALA A 80 -2.35 6.18 -0.16
N ALA A 81 -2.21 4.86 -0.05
CA ALA A 81 -1.33 4.22 0.92
C ALA A 81 0.15 4.57 0.67
N ALA A 82 0.60 4.53 -0.57
CA ALA A 82 1.96 4.92 -0.97
C ALA A 82 2.26 6.40 -0.64
N ALA A 83 1.32 7.30 -0.91
CA ALA A 83 1.43 8.72 -0.57
C ALA A 83 1.55 8.94 0.95
N ALA A 84 0.80 8.20 1.78
CA ALA A 84 0.92 8.24 3.24
C ALA A 84 2.31 7.80 3.71
N SER A 85 2.92 6.81 3.05
CA SER A 85 4.32 6.41 3.28
C SER A 85 5.34 7.47 2.83
N GLY A 86 4.97 8.37 1.92
CA GLY A 86 5.84 9.36 1.31
C GLY A 86 6.41 8.90 -0.04
N ILE A 87 5.80 7.90 -0.67
CA ILE A 87 6.16 7.36 -1.98
C ILE A 87 5.23 7.98 -3.03
N ALA A 88 5.81 8.49 -4.11
CA ALA A 88 5.07 9.18 -5.16
C ALA A 88 4.52 8.25 -6.26
N SER A 89 4.97 6.99 -6.30
CA SER A 89 4.63 6.07 -7.39
C SER A 89 4.32 4.66 -6.89
N VAL A 90 3.39 4.00 -7.56
CA VAL A 90 3.06 2.58 -7.39
C VAL A 90 3.61 1.84 -8.60
N SER A 91 4.32 0.77 -8.38
CA SER A 91 4.75 -0.13 -9.43
C SER A 91 3.65 -1.15 -9.66
N ILE A 92 3.11 -1.17 -10.86
CA ILE A 92 2.00 -2.04 -11.25
C ILE A 92 2.53 -3.04 -12.23
N ASP A 93 2.15 -4.29 -12.06
CA ASP A 93 2.48 -5.38 -12.99
C ASP A 93 3.97 -5.45 -13.32
N LEU A 94 4.75 -5.79 -12.34
CA LEU A 94 6.19 -5.79 -12.47
C LEU A 94 6.68 -6.98 -13.30
N THR A 95 7.10 -6.68 -14.50
CA THR A 95 7.95 -7.59 -15.30
C THR A 95 9.34 -7.79 -14.68
N THR A 96 9.68 -6.97 -13.72
CA THR A 96 10.93 -7.06 -12.92
C THR A 96 10.58 -6.85 -11.47
N GLY A 97 10.77 -7.84 -10.63
CA GLY A 97 10.43 -7.90 -9.20
C GLY A 97 10.35 -6.58 -8.46
N GLY A 98 9.48 -6.49 -7.47
CA GLY A 98 9.23 -5.29 -6.68
C GLY A 98 10.50 -4.70 -6.08
N ALA A 99 10.84 -3.49 -6.46
CA ALA A 99 11.99 -2.80 -5.90
C ALA A 99 11.76 -2.49 -4.41
N ALA A 100 12.81 -2.57 -3.61
CA ALA A 100 12.76 -2.16 -2.22
C ALA A 100 12.38 -0.67 -2.11
N GLY A 101 11.47 -0.34 -1.19
CA GLY A 101 11.03 1.03 -0.96
C GLY A 101 9.95 1.54 -1.93
N VAL A 102 9.38 0.67 -2.76
CA VAL A 102 8.30 0.98 -3.70
C VAL A 102 7.00 0.31 -3.25
N ALA A 103 5.88 0.94 -3.53
CA ALA A 103 4.57 0.30 -3.38
C ALA A 103 4.31 -0.59 -4.61
N ASN A 104 3.93 -1.84 -4.36
CA ASN A 104 3.73 -2.84 -5.40
C ASN A 104 2.29 -3.33 -5.39
N CYS A 105 1.76 -3.62 -6.58
CA CYS A 105 0.46 -4.27 -6.75
C CYS A 105 0.55 -5.21 -7.95
N ASN A 106 0.28 -6.48 -7.71
CA ASN A 106 0.29 -7.53 -8.73
C ASN A 106 -1.07 -8.21 -8.81
N SER A 107 -1.44 -8.64 -9.99
CA SER A 107 -2.67 -9.40 -10.22
C SER A 107 -2.47 -10.52 -11.23
N THR A 108 -3.28 -11.54 -11.10
CA THR A 108 -3.51 -12.62 -12.04
C THR A 108 -5.02 -12.85 -12.14
N ALA A 109 -5.49 -13.71 -13.02
CA ALA A 109 -6.91 -14.03 -13.08
C ALA A 109 -7.47 -14.56 -11.74
N ALA A 110 -6.65 -15.28 -10.97
CA ALA A 110 -7.07 -15.98 -9.76
C ALA A 110 -6.81 -15.22 -8.45
N GLY A 111 -5.99 -14.18 -8.46
CA GLY A 111 -5.63 -13.47 -7.23
C GLY A 111 -4.90 -12.16 -7.46
N TRP A 112 -4.76 -11.41 -6.40
CA TRP A 112 -4.01 -10.16 -6.37
C TRP A 112 -3.33 -9.97 -5.01
N ALA A 113 -2.25 -9.23 -4.99
CA ALA A 113 -1.61 -8.76 -3.78
C ALA A 113 -1.10 -7.33 -3.94
N ALA A 114 -1.16 -6.57 -2.86
CA ALA A 114 -0.63 -5.21 -2.80
C ALA A 114 0.19 -5.02 -1.53
N GLN A 115 1.35 -4.38 -1.65
CA GLN A 115 2.18 -4.03 -0.51
C GLN A 115 2.69 -2.61 -0.59
N VAL A 116 2.82 -1.97 0.58
CA VAL A 116 3.33 -0.61 0.72
C VAL A 116 4.33 -0.55 1.87
N PRO A 117 5.48 0.09 1.69
CA PRO A 117 6.42 0.34 2.78
C PRO A 117 5.76 1.17 3.87
N LEU A 118 5.97 0.79 5.13
CA LEU A 118 5.53 1.58 6.28
C LEU A 118 6.40 2.83 6.46
N LYS A 119 5.80 3.89 7.01
CA LYS A 119 6.50 5.14 7.29
C LYS A 119 7.47 5.03 8.46
N THR A 120 7.19 4.15 9.42
CA THR A 120 8.08 3.89 10.54
C THR A 120 9.36 3.22 10.03
N THR A 121 10.50 3.84 10.31
CA THR A 121 11.81 3.32 9.92
C THR A 121 12.02 1.90 10.48
N GLY A 122 12.38 0.97 9.61
CA GLY A 122 12.60 -0.43 9.98
C GLY A 122 11.34 -1.27 10.18
N ALA A 123 10.14 -0.71 10.03
CA ALA A 123 8.88 -1.46 10.15
C ALA A 123 8.58 -2.36 8.93
N GLY A 124 9.30 -2.14 7.83
CA GLY A 124 9.15 -2.95 6.61
C GLY A 124 7.92 -2.56 5.79
N TYR A 125 7.16 -3.56 5.36
CA TYR A 125 6.03 -3.42 4.43
C TYR A 125 4.74 -3.91 5.08
N TYR A 126 3.63 -3.32 4.70
CA TYR A 126 2.31 -3.88 4.96
C TYR A 126 1.74 -4.44 3.67
N CYS A 127 1.34 -5.71 3.70
CA CYS A 127 0.85 -6.46 2.54
C CYS A 127 -0.58 -6.96 2.80
N VAL A 128 -1.40 -6.89 1.76
CA VAL A 128 -2.75 -7.46 1.71
C VAL A 128 -2.92 -8.25 0.40
N ASP A 129 -3.72 -9.31 0.43
CA ASP A 129 -3.99 -10.14 -0.74
C ASP A 129 -5.46 -10.57 -0.83
N SER A 130 -5.80 -11.24 -1.94
CA SER A 130 -7.12 -11.80 -2.22
C SER A 130 -7.51 -12.94 -1.29
N LEU A 131 -6.56 -13.62 -0.66
CA LEU A 131 -6.81 -14.75 0.23
C LEU A 131 -7.14 -14.34 1.68
N GLY A 132 -7.10 -13.04 1.96
CA GLY A 132 -7.42 -12.51 3.28
C GLY A 132 -6.21 -12.18 4.15
N ALA A 133 -4.97 -12.38 3.69
CA ALA A 133 -3.79 -12.02 4.46
C ALA A 133 -3.67 -10.50 4.63
N SER A 134 -3.28 -10.08 5.83
CA SER A 134 -3.00 -8.68 6.22
C SER A 134 -1.82 -8.71 7.15
N ILE A 135 -0.62 -8.67 6.60
CA ILE A 135 0.60 -8.89 7.37
C ILE A 135 1.60 -7.74 7.24
N THR A 136 2.40 -7.58 8.26
CA THR A 136 3.59 -6.72 8.24
C THR A 136 4.82 -7.61 8.11
N SER A 137 5.69 -7.31 7.16
CA SER A 137 6.93 -8.04 6.91
C SER A 137 8.10 -7.07 6.80
N THR A 138 9.25 -7.45 7.33
CA THR A 138 10.49 -6.70 7.16
C THR A 138 11.12 -6.89 5.78
N THR A 139 10.68 -7.92 5.04
CA THR A 139 11.13 -8.21 3.67
C THR A 139 10.05 -7.88 2.66
N ASN A 140 10.46 -7.61 1.42
CA ASN A 140 9.57 -7.46 0.30
C ASN A 140 8.92 -8.81 -0.03
N LEU A 141 7.60 -8.92 0.07
CA LEU A 141 6.84 -10.15 -0.19
C LEU A 141 6.39 -10.26 -1.66
N ILE A 142 6.17 -9.12 -2.31
CA ILE A 142 5.83 -9.06 -3.74
C ILE A 142 7.12 -8.76 -4.50
N SER A 143 7.88 -9.78 -4.81
CA SER A 143 9.22 -9.67 -5.39
C SER A 143 9.28 -9.92 -6.91
N ASN A 144 8.22 -10.47 -7.48
CA ASN A 144 8.08 -10.71 -8.92
C ASN A 144 6.63 -10.52 -9.36
N ASN A 145 6.38 -10.52 -10.67
CA ASN A 145 5.07 -10.25 -11.26
C ASN A 145 4.02 -11.37 -11.09
N THR A 146 4.41 -12.50 -10.55
CA THR A 146 3.52 -13.64 -10.26
C THR A 146 3.17 -13.74 -8.78
N ASP A 147 3.79 -12.93 -7.92
CA ASP A 147 3.50 -12.94 -6.49
C ASP A 147 2.18 -12.20 -6.23
N VAL A 148 1.12 -12.98 -6.05
CA VAL A 148 -0.24 -12.50 -5.73
C VAL A 148 -0.68 -12.92 -4.32
N THR A 149 0.28 -13.25 -3.46
CA THR A 149 0.07 -13.60 -2.06
C THR A 149 1.06 -12.91 -1.14
N CYS A 150 0.65 -12.61 0.06
CA CYS A 150 1.48 -12.05 1.12
C CYS A 150 2.18 -13.14 1.95
N SER A 151 2.95 -14.00 1.30
CA SER A 151 3.59 -15.15 1.95
C SER A 151 5.06 -15.28 1.56
#